data_50cfec3889aaa70b0c8e047375c385f4
#
_entry.id   50cfec3889aaa70b0c8e047375c385f4
#
_cell.length_a   1.000
_cell.length_b   1.000
_cell.length_c   1.000
_cell.angle_alpha   90.00
_cell.angle_beta   90.00
_cell.angle_gamma   90.00
#
_symmetry.space_group_name_H-M   'P 1'
#
loop_
_entity.id
_entity.type
_entity.pdbx_description
1 polymer ?
#
loop_
_entity_poly.entity_id
_entity_poly.type
_entity_poly.pdbx_seq_one_letter_code
_entity_poly.pdbx_strand_id
1 'polypeptide(L)'
;MRGLWLVFAAWCAVVAAGTIEDGIPDARYRQYGETFAAYTCRLVGTNTDGNPQVGTCTLISPHWALTAAHVIKDMTECGVWTAAGHHRIDQTFAYREYAGEFAEHDIALVHVARPFELAWYPPLSDGSERLGEVCTAAGYGVTGRLSAGFATGDNEIRAGTMRLTAIEKSVWVCKIQRGGSPLPFCIAPGDSGGPLWARASDGRTVLVGVNSYTAKVGKSPVRSQVGEESGHTRVALYLDWIREVAGELDTPCNLASCQPR
;
A
#
# COMPACT_ATOMS: atom_id res chain seq x y z
N MET A 1 -1.04 21.36 -47.85
CA MET A 1 -0.39 20.95 -46.63
C MET A 1 -1.49 20.61 -45.62
N ARG A 2 -1.73 19.32 -45.40
CA ARG A 2 -2.76 18.86 -44.44
C ARG A 2 -2.01 18.49 -43.15
N GLY A 3 -2.23 19.24 -42.08
CA GLY A 3 -1.68 18.99 -40.75
C GLY A 3 -2.29 17.72 -40.16
N LEU A 4 -1.44 16.75 -39.91
CA LEU A 4 -1.77 15.50 -39.20
C LEU A 4 -1.80 15.80 -37.71
N TRP A 5 -2.99 15.91 -37.10
CA TRP A 5 -3.14 15.99 -35.66
C TRP A 5 -2.97 14.57 -35.09
N LEU A 6 -1.79 14.31 -34.53
CA LEU A 6 -1.57 13.13 -33.71
C LEU A 6 -2.33 13.32 -32.37
N VAL A 7 -3.45 12.66 -32.25
CA VAL A 7 -4.14 12.49 -30.97
C VAL A 7 -3.32 11.49 -30.16
N PHE A 8 -2.53 11.98 -29.22
CA PHE A 8 -1.96 11.16 -28.17
C PHE A 8 -3.11 10.65 -27.29
N ALA A 9 -3.58 9.45 -27.55
CA ALA A 9 -4.37 8.70 -26.59
C ALA A 9 -3.43 8.36 -25.43
N ALA A 10 -3.51 9.15 -24.35
CA ALA A 10 -2.91 8.77 -23.07
C ALA A 10 -3.58 7.48 -22.63
N TRP A 11 -2.89 6.37 -22.76
CA TRP A 11 -3.26 5.12 -22.09
C TRP A 11 -3.05 5.35 -20.60
N CYS A 12 -4.10 5.82 -19.94
CA CYS A 12 -4.18 5.80 -18.49
C CYS A 12 -4.25 4.31 -18.12
N ALA A 13 -3.16 3.75 -17.60
CA ALA A 13 -3.17 2.41 -17.06
C ALA A 13 -4.22 2.39 -15.93
N VAL A 14 -5.34 1.72 -16.19
CA VAL A 14 -6.43 1.58 -15.21
C VAL A 14 -5.97 0.54 -14.20
N VAL A 15 -5.81 0.93 -12.95
CA VAL A 15 -5.30 0.10 -11.85
C VAL A 15 -6.38 -0.01 -10.77
N ALA A 16 -6.66 -1.19 -10.28
CA ALA A 16 -7.60 -1.45 -9.17
C ALA A 16 -6.98 -2.39 -8.13
N ALA A 17 -7.50 -2.42 -6.93
CA ALA A 17 -6.85 -3.02 -5.77
C ALA A 17 -7.14 -4.51 -5.57
N GLY A 18 -6.09 -5.33 -5.42
CA GLY A 18 -6.02 -6.70 -4.89
C GLY A 18 -6.98 -7.75 -5.45
N THR A 19 -6.69 -9.01 -5.22
CA THR A 19 -7.63 -10.10 -5.51
C THR A 19 -8.50 -10.42 -4.31
N ILE A 20 -9.76 -10.73 -4.57
CA ILE A 20 -10.84 -10.88 -3.59
C ILE A 20 -11.48 -12.27 -3.65
N GLU A 21 -12.11 -12.72 -2.56
CA GLU A 21 -12.79 -14.02 -2.48
C GLU A 21 -13.96 -14.10 -3.46
N ASP A 22 -14.09 -15.23 -4.16
CA ASP A 22 -15.04 -15.42 -5.25
C ASP A 22 -16.51 -15.25 -4.85
N GLY A 23 -16.86 -15.73 -3.67
CA GLY A 23 -18.24 -15.68 -3.15
C GLY A 23 -18.63 -14.35 -2.48
N ILE A 24 -17.72 -13.38 -2.38
CA ILE A 24 -17.96 -12.11 -1.72
C ILE A 24 -18.08 -10.99 -2.75
N PRO A 25 -19.17 -10.17 -2.72
CA PRO A 25 -19.34 -9.06 -3.64
C PRO A 25 -18.20 -8.03 -3.54
N ASP A 26 -17.70 -7.54 -4.67
CA ASP A 26 -16.64 -6.52 -4.76
C ASP A 26 -16.99 -5.24 -3.98
N ALA A 27 -18.26 -4.86 -3.97
CA ALA A 27 -18.74 -3.70 -3.23
C ALA A 27 -18.38 -3.73 -1.72
N ARG A 28 -18.26 -4.91 -1.10
CA ARG A 28 -17.85 -5.02 0.30
C ARG A 28 -16.38 -4.63 0.50
N TYR A 29 -15.50 -5.00 -0.44
CA TYR A 29 -14.08 -4.64 -0.40
C TYR A 29 -13.88 -3.15 -0.67
N ARG A 30 -14.64 -2.56 -1.59
CA ARG A 30 -14.65 -1.12 -1.85
C ARG A 30 -15.15 -0.36 -0.61
N GLN A 31 -16.32 -0.71 -0.08
CA GLN A 31 -16.87 -0.07 1.11
C GLN A 31 -15.90 -0.16 2.30
N TYR A 32 -15.20 -1.29 2.45
CA TYR A 32 -14.19 -1.43 3.48
C TYR A 32 -12.94 -0.60 3.15
N GLY A 33 -12.54 -0.51 1.89
CA GLY A 33 -11.45 0.35 1.41
C GLY A 33 -11.68 1.82 1.71
N GLU A 34 -12.93 2.30 1.54
CA GLU A 34 -13.30 3.70 1.82
C GLU A 34 -12.99 4.12 3.27
N THR A 35 -12.98 3.18 4.22
CA THR A 35 -12.62 3.48 5.61
C THR A 35 -11.14 3.87 5.78
N PHE A 36 -10.30 3.57 4.78
CA PHE A 36 -8.86 3.87 4.77
C PHE A 36 -8.47 4.90 3.69
N ALA A 37 -9.42 5.33 2.85
CA ALA A 37 -9.15 6.19 1.70
C ALA A 37 -8.55 7.55 2.06
N ALA A 38 -8.82 8.06 3.27
CA ALA A 38 -8.21 9.30 3.74
C ALA A 38 -6.69 9.22 3.86
N TYR A 39 -6.15 8.05 4.19
CA TYR A 39 -4.71 7.85 4.48
C TYR A 39 -4.01 6.98 3.45
N THR A 40 -4.76 6.18 2.68
CA THR A 40 -4.24 5.31 1.63
C THR A 40 -4.43 6.00 0.30
N CYS A 41 -3.34 6.37 -0.36
CA CYS A 41 -3.37 7.21 -1.55
C CYS A 41 -2.61 6.54 -2.71
N ARG A 42 -2.97 6.93 -3.94
CA ARG A 42 -2.22 6.49 -5.12
C ARG A 42 -0.93 7.29 -5.24
N LEU A 43 0.15 6.58 -5.51
CA LEU A 43 1.43 7.15 -5.90
C LEU A 43 1.59 6.92 -7.40
N VAL A 44 1.72 7.98 -8.16
CA VAL A 44 1.75 7.93 -9.64
C VAL A 44 2.95 8.71 -10.14
N GLY A 45 3.62 8.18 -11.12
CA GLY A 45 4.75 8.82 -11.80
C GLY A 45 5.06 8.13 -13.11
N THR A 46 6.24 8.41 -13.65
CA THR A 46 6.81 7.72 -14.79
C THR A 46 8.11 7.07 -14.40
N ASN A 47 8.45 5.93 -15.01
CA ASN A 47 9.79 5.37 -14.85
C ASN A 47 10.81 6.10 -15.74
N THR A 48 12.07 5.74 -15.63
CA THR A 48 13.16 6.33 -16.43
C THR A 48 13.00 6.16 -17.94
N ASP A 49 12.20 5.19 -18.39
CA ASP A 49 11.87 4.95 -19.79
C ASP A 49 10.63 5.75 -20.25
N GLY A 50 10.04 6.56 -19.35
CA GLY A 50 8.84 7.36 -19.62
C GLY A 50 7.52 6.58 -19.56
N ASN A 51 7.53 5.31 -19.09
CA ASN A 51 6.31 4.54 -18.95
C ASN A 51 5.58 4.89 -17.63
N PRO A 52 4.24 4.97 -17.63
CA PRO A 52 3.47 5.19 -16.42
C PRO A 52 3.75 4.12 -15.38
N GLN A 53 3.95 4.55 -14.14
CA GLN A 53 4.15 3.70 -12.99
C GLN A 53 3.17 4.08 -11.88
N VAL A 54 2.57 3.09 -11.25
CA VAL A 54 1.57 3.28 -10.21
C VAL A 54 1.89 2.39 -9.01
N GLY A 55 1.77 2.97 -7.84
CA GLY A 55 1.82 2.30 -6.55
C GLY A 55 0.81 2.91 -5.59
N THR A 56 0.92 2.49 -4.35
CA THR A 56 0.14 2.99 -3.23
C THR A 56 1.07 3.57 -2.18
N CYS A 57 0.61 4.50 -1.39
CA CYS A 57 1.32 5.04 -0.23
C CYS A 57 0.37 5.30 0.93
N THR A 58 0.93 5.47 2.12
CA THR A 58 0.19 5.79 3.34
C THR A 58 0.63 7.13 3.89
N LEU A 59 -0.29 8.08 4.05
CA LEU A 59 0.00 9.38 4.64
C LEU A 59 0.26 9.20 6.15
N ILE A 60 1.41 9.66 6.62
CA ILE A 60 1.85 9.49 8.02
C ILE A 60 2.04 10.82 8.76
N SER A 61 2.10 11.94 8.05
CA SER A 61 2.13 13.29 8.59
C SER A 61 1.76 14.32 7.49
N PRO A 62 1.66 15.61 7.80
CA PRO A 62 1.29 16.64 6.81
C PRO A 62 2.14 16.64 5.54
N HIS A 63 3.41 16.31 5.64
CA HIS A 63 4.34 16.37 4.51
C HIS A 63 4.91 15.02 4.08
N TRP A 64 4.59 13.94 4.80
CA TRP A 64 5.22 12.65 4.58
C TRP A 64 4.24 11.53 4.31
N ALA A 65 4.57 10.71 3.33
CA ALA A 65 3.92 9.43 3.10
C ALA A 65 4.93 8.29 3.07
N LEU A 66 4.52 7.13 3.55
CA LEU A 66 5.28 5.89 3.55
C LEU A 66 4.86 5.03 2.37
N THR A 67 5.84 4.44 1.69
CA THR A 67 5.64 3.55 0.53
C THR A 67 6.73 2.48 0.48
N ALA A 68 6.73 1.62 -0.54
CA ALA A 68 7.81 0.66 -0.78
C ALA A 68 8.95 1.27 -1.60
N ALA A 69 10.18 0.87 -1.31
CA ALA A 69 11.37 1.39 -1.99
C ALA A 69 11.37 1.02 -3.49
N HIS A 70 10.92 -0.20 -3.84
CA HIS A 70 10.84 -0.62 -5.24
C HIS A 70 9.86 0.22 -6.08
N VAL A 71 8.87 0.85 -5.44
CA VAL A 71 7.89 1.72 -6.14
C VAL A 71 8.55 3.01 -6.62
N ILE A 72 9.44 3.58 -5.80
CA ILE A 72 10.05 4.89 -6.10
C ILE A 72 11.42 4.79 -6.78
N LYS A 73 12.05 3.60 -6.79
CA LYS A 73 13.44 3.40 -7.21
C LYS A 73 13.76 3.99 -8.60
N ASP A 74 12.86 3.78 -9.55
CA ASP A 74 13.05 4.22 -10.94
C ASP A 74 11.97 5.24 -11.36
N MET A 75 11.25 5.83 -10.37
CA MET A 75 10.14 6.73 -10.61
C MET A 75 10.64 8.17 -10.75
N THR A 76 10.25 8.81 -11.82
CA THR A 76 10.46 10.23 -12.10
C THR A 76 9.11 10.94 -12.17
N GLU A 77 9.09 12.28 -12.01
CA GLU A 77 7.87 13.10 -12.11
C GLU A 77 6.69 12.52 -11.30
N CYS A 78 6.96 12.16 -10.05
CA CYS A 78 5.99 11.46 -9.22
C CYS A 78 5.17 12.39 -8.32
N GLY A 79 4.00 11.91 -7.94
CA GLY A 79 3.10 12.60 -7.02
C GLY A 79 2.14 11.68 -6.30
N VAL A 80 1.59 12.19 -5.21
CA VAL A 80 0.54 11.53 -4.42
C VAL A 80 -0.81 12.12 -4.81
N TRP A 81 -1.75 11.25 -5.14
CA TRP A 81 -3.13 11.61 -5.42
C TRP A 81 -4.02 11.33 -4.22
N THR A 82 -4.58 12.39 -3.66
CA THR A 82 -5.55 12.37 -2.55
C THR A 82 -6.93 12.79 -3.04
N ALA A 83 -7.94 12.72 -2.18
CA ALA A 83 -9.26 13.29 -2.47
C ALA A 83 -9.20 14.82 -2.70
N ALA A 84 -8.24 15.51 -2.09
CA ALA A 84 -7.98 16.95 -2.27
C ALA A 84 -7.19 17.28 -3.55
N GLY A 85 -6.79 16.27 -4.33
CA GLY A 85 -6.07 16.42 -5.59
C GLY A 85 -4.61 15.94 -5.55
N HIS A 86 -3.82 16.43 -6.49
CA HIS A 86 -2.44 16.01 -6.70
C HIS A 86 -1.45 16.79 -5.82
N HIS A 87 -0.54 16.07 -5.16
CA HIS A 87 0.59 16.61 -4.40
C HIS A 87 1.88 16.14 -5.07
N ARG A 88 2.65 17.08 -5.62
CA ARG A 88 3.94 16.75 -6.23
C ARG A 88 4.92 16.31 -5.16
N ILE A 89 5.60 15.18 -5.38
CA ILE A 89 6.72 14.73 -4.57
C ILE A 89 7.94 15.56 -4.96
N ASP A 90 8.61 16.13 -3.97
CA ASP A 90 9.83 16.90 -4.15
C ASP A 90 11.08 16.19 -3.62
N GLN A 91 10.92 15.22 -2.70
CA GLN A 91 12.01 14.39 -2.19
C GLN A 91 11.55 12.95 -1.98
N THR A 92 12.47 12.02 -2.17
CA THR A 92 12.26 10.58 -1.93
C THR A 92 13.44 10.00 -1.16
N PHE A 93 13.16 9.11 -0.21
CA PHE A 93 14.16 8.48 0.64
C PHE A 93 13.87 6.98 0.72
N ALA A 94 14.58 6.17 -0.05
CA ALA A 94 14.58 4.73 0.18
C ALA A 94 15.44 4.40 1.41
N TYR A 95 15.08 3.35 2.15
CA TYR A 95 15.94 2.90 3.25
C TYR A 95 17.32 2.52 2.71
N ARG A 96 18.37 2.96 3.41
CA ARG A 96 19.77 2.86 2.94
C ARG A 96 20.26 1.45 2.61
N GLU A 97 19.70 0.43 3.27
CA GLU A 97 20.07 -0.98 3.06
C GLU A 97 19.20 -1.67 2.02
N TYR A 98 18.26 -0.96 1.38
CA TYR A 98 17.49 -1.51 0.27
C TYR A 98 18.41 -1.74 -0.94
N ALA A 99 18.64 -3.00 -1.28
CA ALA A 99 19.56 -3.42 -2.37
C ALA A 99 18.85 -3.71 -3.70
N GLY A 100 17.54 -3.46 -3.79
CA GLY A 100 16.76 -3.78 -4.99
C GLY A 100 16.26 -5.22 -5.02
N GLU A 101 16.45 -5.97 -3.97
CA GLU A 101 15.91 -7.32 -3.82
C GLU A 101 14.52 -7.28 -3.17
N PHE A 102 13.65 -8.20 -3.58
CA PHE A 102 12.33 -8.33 -2.96
C PHE A 102 12.48 -8.74 -1.50
N ALA A 103 11.64 -8.16 -0.67
CA ALA A 103 11.42 -8.48 0.73
C ALA A 103 12.38 -7.87 1.76
N GLU A 104 13.62 -7.52 1.44
CA GLU A 104 14.51 -6.92 2.43
C GLU A 104 14.54 -5.39 2.31
N HIS A 105 14.21 -4.73 3.44
CA HIS A 105 14.28 -3.28 3.56
C HIS A 105 13.48 -2.49 2.50
N ASP A 106 12.43 -3.11 1.95
CA ASP A 106 11.59 -2.50 0.92
C ASP A 106 10.63 -1.49 1.53
N ILE A 107 11.17 -0.35 1.93
CA ILE A 107 10.45 0.76 2.55
C ILE A 107 11.08 2.10 2.13
N ALA A 108 10.22 3.10 1.91
CA ALA A 108 10.64 4.43 1.51
C ALA A 108 9.71 5.51 2.06
N LEU A 109 10.24 6.71 2.22
CA LEU A 109 9.52 7.94 2.51
C LEU A 109 9.46 8.82 1.27
N VAL A 110 8.34 9.48 1.06
CA VAL A 110 8.18 10.53 0.06
C VAL A 110 7.73 11.81 0.75
N HIS A 111 8.32 12.94 0.36
CA HIS A 111 8.00 14.26 0.89
C HIS A 111 7.24 15.09 -0.15
N VAL A 112 6.31 15.92 0.34
CA VAL A 112 5.55 16.88 -0.47
C VAL A 112 5.63 18.28 0.15
N ALA A 113 5.92 19.29 -0.67
CA ALA A 113 5.98 20.68 -0.19
C ALA A 113 4.59 21.22 0.22
N ARG A 114 3.52 20.86 -0.52
CA ARG A 114 2.14 21.20 -0.16
C ARG A 114 1.59 20.13 0.79
N PRO A 115 1.23 20.50 2.04
CA PRO A 115 0.81 19.52 3.03
C PRO A 115 -0.46 18.77 2.65
N PHE A 116 -0.59 17.56 3.16
CA PHE A 116 -1.84 16.82 3.20
C PHE A 116 -2.71 17.41 4.32
N GLU A 117 -3.90 17.89 3.98
CA GLU A 117 -4.78 18.57 4.94
C GLU A 117 -5.70 17.57 5.63
N LEU A 118 -5.14 16.76 6.53
CA LEU A 118 -5.90 15.81 7.34
C LEU A 118 -5.94 16.25 8.79
N ALA A 119 -7.08 16.02 9.45
CA ALA A 119 -7.24 16.31 10.87
C ALA A 119 -6.45 15.33 11.79
N TRP A 120 -6.06 14.18 11.25
CA TRP A 120 -5.38 13.12 11.98
C TRP A 120 -4.55 12.24 11.03
N TYR A 121 -3.46 11.69 11.52
CA TYR A 121 -2.63 10.71 10.81
C TYR A 121 -2.53 9.42 11.61
N PRO A 122 -2.50 8.24 10.93
CA PRO A 122 -2.45 6.98 11.64
C PRO A 122 -1.12 6.78 12.37
N PRO A 123 -1.15 6.28 13.61
CA PRO A 123 0.07 5.95 14.31
C PRO A 123 0.79 4.78 13.66
N LEU A 124 2.12 4.80 13.75
CA LEU A 124 2.95 3.68 13.38
C LEU A 124 2.98 2.66 14.52
N SER A 125 3.09 1.38 14.17
CA SER A 125 3.20 0.31 15.14
C SER A 125 4.52 0.36 15.90
N ASP A 126 4.48 -0.03 17.17
CA ASP A 126 5.63 -0.25 18.05
C ASP A 126 6.20 -1.69 17.99
N GLY A 127 5.61 -2.56 17.15
CA GLY A 127 6.03 -3.96 17.01
C GLY A 127 5.32 -4.93 17.93
N SER A 128 4.20 -4.54 18.54
CA SER A 128 3.43 -5.38 19.46
C SER A 128 2.56 -6.44 18.76
N GLU A 129 2.50 -6.46 17.42
CA GLU A 129 1.72 -7.42 16.63
C GLU A 129 2.24 -8.85 16.79
N ARG A 130 1.33 -9.81 16.65
CA ARG A 130 1.59 -11.23 16.86
C ARG A 130 1.17 -12.09 15.67
N LEU A 131 1.85 -13.21 15.50
CA LEU A 131 1.39 -14.24 14.57
C LEU A 131 -0.01 -14.70 14.92
N GLY A 132 -0.81 -14.94 13.88
CA GLY A 132 -2.20 -15.30 13.99
C GLY A 132 -3.17 -14.12 14.01
N GLU A 133 -2.71 -12.89 14.20
CA GLU A 133 -3.57 -11.71 14.14
C GLU A 133 -4.12 -11.48 12.74
N VAL A 134 -5.34 -10.96 12.68
CA VAL A 134 -5.99 -10.54 11.44
C VAL A 134 -5.64 -9.09 11.19
N CYS A 135 -5.00 -8.85 10.06
CA CYS A 135 -4.62 -7.54 9.58
C CYS A 135 -5.42 -7.16 8.32
N THR A 136 -5.45 -5.89 8.00
CA THR A 136 -6.12 -5.35 6.81
C THR A 136 -5.07 -4.77 5.86
N ALA A 137 -5.02 -5.25 4.62
CA ALA A 137 -4.30 -4.57 3.56
C ALA A 137 -5.25 -3.74 2.71
N ALA A 138 -4.75 -2.62 2.21
CA ALA A 138 -5.50 -1.75 1.31
C ALA A 138 -4.60 -1.23 0.18
N GLY A 139 -5.23 -0.83 -0.93
CA GLY A 139 -4.50 -0.23 -2.04
C GLY A 139 -5.35 0.08 -3.25
N TYR A 140 -4.67 0.43 -4.34
CA TYR A 140 -5.23 0.81 -5.63
C TYR A 140 -4.71 -0.07 -6.78
N GLY A 141 -4.18 -1.26 -6.50
CA GLY A 141 -3.60 -2.18 -7.48
C GLY A 141 -4.62 -2.80 -8.45
N VAL A 142 -4.18 -3.71 -9.32
CA VAL A 142 -5.09 -4.48 -10.18
C VAL A 142 -5.98 -5.40 -9.35
N THR A 143 -7.21 -5.68 -9.81
CA THR A 143 -8.14 -6.56 -9.11
C THR A 143 -8.40 -7.86 -9.86
N GLY A 144 -8.99 -8.82 -9.17
CA GLY A 144 -9.37 -10.12 -9.70
C GLY A 144 -10.00 -11.00 -8.64
N ARG A 145 -9.96 -12.30 -8.87
CA ARG A 145 -10.53 -13.31 -7.96
C ARG A 145 -9.44 -14.22 -7.42
N LEU A 146 -9.53 -14.57 -6.14
CA LEU A 146 -8.55 -15.47 -5.50
C LEU A 146 -8.44 -16.83 -6.20
N SER A 147 -9.46 -17.28 -6.92
CA SER A 147 -9.42 -18.51 -7.72
C SER A 147 -8.68 -18.35 -9.05
N ALA A 148 -8.71 -17.15 -9.64
CA ALA A 148 -8.22 -16.89 -10.99
C ALA A 148 -6.97 -15.99 -11.03
N GLY A 149 -6.71 -15.26 -9.94
CA GLY A 149 -5.68 -14.24 -9.86
C GLY A 149 -6.17 -12.88 -10.35
N PHE A 150 -5.24 -11.94 -10.48
CA PHE A 150 -5.56 -10.58 -10.94
C PHE A 150 -5.86 -10.51 -12.44
N ALA A 151 -6.64 -9.52 -12.86
CA ALA A 151 -7.06 -9.30 -14.24
C ALA A 151 -6.97 -7.83 -14.68
N THR A 152 -7.79 -6.94 -14.12
CA THR A 152 -7.94 -5.55 -14.58
C THR A 152 -7.90 -4.57 -13.41
N GLY A 153 -7.82 -3.28 -13.71
CA GLY A 153 -7.89 -2.20 -12.75
C GLY A 153 -9.02 -1.21 -13.05
N ASP A 154 -9.51 -0.47 -12.02
CA ASP A 154 -10.55 0.55 -12.13
C ASP A 154 -10.22 1.83 -11.32
N ASN A 155 -9.02 1.91 -10.73
CA ASN A 155 -8.56 3.00 -9.85
C ASN A 155 -9.38 3.17 -8.54
N GLU A 156 -10.18 2.20 -8.18
CA GLU A 156 -10.96 2.20 -6.94
C GLU A 156 -10.16 1.55 -5.81
N ILE A 157 -10.25 2.14 -4.63
CA ILE A 157 -9.63 1.54 -3.45
C ILE A 157 -10.38 0.27 -3.04
N ARG A 158 -9.62 -0.73 -2.64
CA ARG A 158 -10.15 -1.89 -1.93
C ARG A 158 -9.33 -2.16 -0.69
N ALA A 159 -9.98 -2.73 0.29
CA ALA A 159 -9.32 -3.31 1.44
C ALA A 159 -9.92 -4.67 1.76
N GLY A 160 -9.10 -5.52 2.30
CA GLY A 160 -9.54 -6.82 2.80
C GLY A 160 -8.61 -7.34 3.87
N THR A 161 -8.96 -8.47 4.44
CA THR A 161 -8.27 -9.00 5.61
C THR A 161 -7.40 -10.19 5.25
N MET A 162 -6.32 -10.33 5.98
CA MET A 162 -5.40 -11.45 5.92
C MET A 162 -4.85 -11.75 7.31
N ARG A 163 -4.25 -12.91 7.48
CA ARG A 163 -3.70 -13.34 8.76
C ARG A 163 -2.17 -13.39 8.70
N LEU A 164 -1.52 -12.84 9.73
CA LEU A 164 -0.07 -12.94 9.89
C LEU A 164 0.30 -14.41 10.16
N THR A 165 0.97 -15.04 9.23
CA THR A 165 1.31 -16.47 9.30
C THR A 165 2.76 -16.75 9.63
N ALA A 166 3.67 -15.85 9.28
CA ALA A 166 5.10 -15.96 9.56
C ALA A 166 5.77 -14.58 9.66
N ILE A 167 6.99 -14.60 10.19
CA ILE A 167 7.95 -13.50 10.12
C ILE A 167 9.17 -14.02 9.37
N GLU A 168 9.54 -13.34 8.31
CA GLU A 168 10.76 -13.60 7.57
C GLU A 168 11.62 -12.34 7.56
N LYS A 169 12.72 -12.35 8.34
CA LYS A 169 13.61 -11.20 8.52
C LYS A 169 12.82 -9.92 8.89
N SER A 170 12.77 -8.94 8.00
CA SER A 170 12.08 -7.67 8.18
C SER A 170 10.64 -7.66 7.65
N VAL A 171 10.07 -8.82 7.33
CA VAL A 171 8.78 -8.93 6.61
C VAL A 171 7.76 -9.72 7.43
N TRP A 172 6.52 -9.22 7.50
CA TRP A 172 5.34 -9.99 7.82
C TRP A 172 4.91 -10.80 6.60
N VAL A 173 4.68 -12.09 6.77
CA VAL A 173 4.16 -12.98 5.73
C VAL A 173 2.71 -13.34 6.05
N CYS A 174 1.85 -13.20 5.04
CA CYS A 174 0.44 -13.58 5.08
C CYS A 174 0.16 -14.64 4.03
N LYS A 175 -0.15 -15.85 4.43
CA LYS A 175 -0.52 -16.94 3.52
C LYS A 175 -1.99 -16.79 3.10
N ILE A 176 -2.23 -16.81 1.79
CA ILE A 176 -3.55 -16.58 1.22
C ILE A 176 -4.35 -17.87 1.21
N GLN A 177 -5.44 -17.91 1.98
CA GLN A 177 -6.31 -19.08 2.13
C GLN A 177 -7.78 -18.66 2.02
N ARG A 178 -8.60 -19.50 1.36
CA ARG A 178 -10.06 -19.32 1.34
C ARG A 178 -10.60 -19.37 2.76
N GLY A 179 -11.46 -18.40 3.10
CA GLY A 179 -12.05 -18.33 4.43
C GLY A 179 -11.02 -18.14 5.57
N GLY A 180 -9.75 -17.86 5.26
CA GLY A 180 -8.68 -17.67 6.26
C GLY A 180 -8.82 -16.41 7.10
N SER A 181 -9.70 -15.49 6.68
CA SER A 181 -10.02 -14.24 7.35
C SER A 181 -11.43 -13.77 7.00
N PRO A 182 -12.00 -12.78 7.71
CA PRO A 182 -13.39 -12.33 7.48
C PRO A 182 -13.67 -11.75 6.09
N LEU A 183 -12.66 -11.15 5.45
CA LEU A 183 -12.77 -10.57 4.11
C LEU A 183 -11.48 -10.88 3.33
N PRO A 184 -11.29 -12.15 2.89
CA PRO A 184 -10.03 -12.63 2.33
C PRO A 184 -9.54 -11.77 1.16
N PHE A 185 -8.27 -11.42 1.18
CA PHE A 185 -7.65 -10.49 0.25
C PHE A 185 -6.21 -10.88 -0.02
N CYS A 186 -5.74 -10.67 -1.23
CA CYS A 186 -4.32 -10.73 -1.56
C CYS A 186 -3.92 -9.47 -2.32
N ILE A 187 -2.82 -8.86 -1.92
CA ILE A 187 -2.29 -7.72 -2.67
C ILE A 187 -1.93 -8.12 -4.09
N ALA A 188 -1.99 -7.17 -5.02
CA ALA A 188 -1.71 -7.35 -6.44
C ALA A 188 -0.87 -6.19 -6.98
N PRO A 189 -0.35 -6.25 -8.23
CA PRO A 189 0.42 -5.14 -8.81
C PRO A 189 -0.30 -3.80 -8.67
N GLY A 190 0.40 -2.80 -8.14
CA GLY A 190 -0.13 -1.46 -7.81
C GLY A 190 -0.56 -1.29 -6.34
N ASP A 191 -0.75 -2.36 -5.56
CA ASP A 191 -0.91 -2.27 -4.10
C ASP A 191 0.42 -2.08 -3.37
N SER A 192 1.52 -2.26 -4.06
CA SER A 192 2.88 -2.01 -3.56
C SER A 192 3.00 -0.64 -2.92
N GLY A 193 3.57 -0.60 -1.73
CA GLY A 193 3.70 0.61 -0.90
C GLY A 193 2.47 0.97 -0.08
N GLY A 194 1.33 0.32 -0.32
CA GLY A 194 0.12 0.47 0.48
C GLY A 194 0.24 -0.10 1.88
N PRO A 195 -0.72 0.20 2.75
CA PRO A 195 -0.68 -0.18 4.16
C PRO A 195 -1.04 -1.63 4.43
N LEU A 196 -0.44 -2.18 5.48
CA LEU A 196 -0.98 -3.25 6.29
C LEU A 196 -1.35 -2.69 7.66
N TRP A 197 -2.62 -2.74 8.01
CA TRP A 197 -3.19 -2.24 9.27
C TRP A 197 -3.43 -3.36 10.26
N ALA A 198 -3.20 -3.11 11.54
CA ALA A 198 -3.64 -3.97 12.63
C ALA A 198 -4.39 -3.18 13.70
N ARG A 199 -5.02 -3.89 14.64
CA ARG A 199 -5.59 -3.31 15.85
C ARG A 199 -4.58 -3.41 16.99
N ALA A 200 -4.19 -2.27 17.53
CA ALA A 200 -3.42 -2.23 18.76
C ALA A 200 -4.26 -2.71 19.97
N SER A 201 -3.61 -3.02 21.07
CA SER A 201 -4.27 -3.50 22.29
C SER A 201 -5.30 -2.51 22.88
N ASP A 202 -5.13 -1.22 22.62
CA ASP A 202 -6.06 -0.14 22.99
C ASP A 202 -7.22 0.05 21.98
N GLY A 203 -7.29 -0.79 20.94
CA GLY A 203 -8.32 -0.75 19.91
C GLY A 203 -8.05 0.23 18.76
N ARG A 204 -6.98 1.02 18.80
CA ARG A 204 -6.59 1.91 17.68
C ARG A 204 -6.14 1.11 16.46
N THR A 205 -6.41 1.65 15.29
CA THR A 205 -5.81 1.14 14.04
C THR A 205 -4.41 1.73 13.89
N VAL A 206 -3.42 0.87 13.70
CA VAL A 206 -2.00 1.25 13.56
C VAL A 206 -1.43 0.70 12.26
N LEU A 207 -0.47 1.40 11.68
CA LEU A 207 0.24 0.96 10.48
C LEU A 207 1.36 -0.01 10.89
N VAL A 208 1.19 -1.29 10.57
CA VAL A 208 2.12 -2.36 10.96
C VAL A 208 3.05 -2.79 9.83
N GLY A 209 2.67 -2.56 8.59
CA GLY A 209 3.47 -2.96 7.44
C GLY A 209 3.21 -2.14 6.19
N VAL A 210 4.15 -2.25 5.25
CA VAL A 210 4.11 -1.70 3.90
C VAL A 210 4.04 -2.84 2.91
N ASN A 211 3.03 -2.87 2.05
CA ASN A 211 2.85 -3.90 1.03
C ASN A 211 4.07 -3.94 0.10
N SER A 212 4.72 -5.09 0.03
CA SER A 212 5.98 -5.25 -0.72
C SER A 212 5.85 -6.22 -1.90
N TYR A 213 5.48 -7.47 -1.66
CA TYR A 213 5.50 -8.49 -2.71
C TYR A 213 4.41 -9.55 -2.54
N THR A 214 4.21 -10.33 -3.62
CA THR A 214 3.54 -11.63 -3.57
C THR A 214 4.49 -12.71 -4.05
N ALA A 215 4.42 -13.88 -3.43
CA ALA A 215 5.27 -15.01 -3.76
C ALA A 215 4.48 -16.30 -3.84
N LYS A 216 4.95 -17.24 -4.65
CA LYS A 216 4.38 -18.57 -4.79
C LYS A 216 5.42 -19.64 -4.58
N VAL A 217 5.03 -20.68 -3.88
CA VAL A 217 5.81 -21.92 -3.82
C VAL A 217 5.64 -22.69 -5.11
N GLY A 218 6.68 -22.71 -5.97
CA GLY A 218 6.68 -23.45 -7.23
C GLY A 218 7.02 -22.61 -8.46
N LYS A 219 6.88 -23.20 -9.67
CA LYS A 219 7.33 -22.60 -10.94
C LYS A 219 6.26 -21.82 -11.73
N SER A 220 5.04 -21.75 -11.23
CA SER A 220 3.98 -20.98 -11.93
C SER A 220 4.15 -19.48 -11.69
N PRO A 221 3.73 -18.60 -12.62
CA PRO A 221 3.75 -17.16 -12.39
C PRO A 221 2.85 -16.79 -11.22
N VAL A 222 3.29 -15.80 -10.43
CA VAL A 222 2.51 -15.21 -9.34
C VAL A 222 1.30 -14.48 -9.92
N ARG A 223 0.13 -14.68 -9.33
CA ARG A 223 -1.14 -14.11 -9.77
C ARG A 223 -2.01 -13.56 -8.65
N SER A 224 -1.47 -13.46 -7.42
CA SER A 224 -2.24 -13.03 -6.25
C SER A 224 -3.46 -13.92 -6.00
N GLN A 225 -3.24 -15.21 -5.84
CA GLN A 225 -4.30 -16.21 -5.71
C GLN A 225 -4.12 -17.11 -4.48
N VAL A 226 -5.13 -17.93 -4.20
CA VAL A 226 -5.07 -18.92 -3.11
C VAL A 226 -3.83 -19.81 -3.22
N GLY A 227 -3.15 -20.01 -2.09
CA GLY A 227 -1.91 -20.77 -1.98
C GLY A 227 -0.64 -19.95 -2.19
N GLU A 228 -0.78 -18.69 -2.55
CA GLU A 228 0.32 -17.73 -2.57
C GLU A 228 0.48 -17.03 -1.22
N GLU A 229 1.54 -16.27 -1.07
CA GLU A 229 1.87 -15.48 0.10
C GLU A 229 2.04 -14.02 -0.29
N SER A 230 1.66 -13.12 0.60
CA SER A 230 2.01 -11.70 0.50
C SER A 230 3.00 -11.33 1.60
N GLY A 231 3.98 -10.52 1.24
CA GLY A 231 4.99 -9.97 2.15
C GLY A 231 4.78 -8.48 2.37
N HIS A 232 4.96 -8.07 3.64
CA HIS A 232 4.76 -6.68 4.06
C HIS A 232 5.93 -6.26 4.94
N THR A 233 6.66 -5.22 4.56
CA THR A 233 7.80 -4.71 5.33
C THR A 233 7.31 -4.20 6.69
N ARG A 234 7.92 -4.69 7.77
CA ARG A 234 7.51 -4.39 9.16
C ARG A 234 7.90 -2.98 9.55
N VAL A 235 6.93 -2.08 9.71
CA VAL A 235 7.17 -0.66 9.99
C VAL A 235 7.94 -0.42 11.29
N ALA A 236 7.67 -1.22 12.33
CA ALA A 236 8.29 -1.06 13.65
C ALA A 236 9.83 -1.14 13.63
N LEU A 237 10.42 -1.83 12.65
CA LEU A 237 11.87 -1.95 12.52
C LEU A 237 12.55 -0.68 11.97
N TYR A 238 11.77 0.28 11.47
CA TYR A 238 12.27 1.47 10.78
C TYR A 238 11.88 2.77 11.48
N LEU A 239 11.32 2.71 12.69
CA LEU A 239 10.85 3.89 13.42
C LEU A 239 11.94 4.95 13.63
N ASP A 240 13.15 4.51 13.98
CA ASP A 240 14.26 5.44 14.22
C ASP A 240 14.70 6.11 12.91
N TRP A 241 14.78 5.37 11.81
CA TRP A 241 15.04 5.93 10.49
C TRP A 241 13.92 6.87 10.02
N ILE A 242 12.66 6.52 10.26
CA ILE A 242 11.52 7.39 9.92
C ILE A 242 11.63 8.72 10.69
N ARG A 243 11.97 8.67 11.97
CA ARG A 243 12.20 9.89 12.78
C ARG A 243 13.42 10.68 12.33
N GLU A 244 14.51 10.00 11.96
CA GLU A 244 15.71 10.64 11.44
C GLU A 244 15.41 11.45 10.16
N VAL A 245 14.60 10.92 9.25
CA VAL A 245 14.30 11.53 7.95
C VAL A 245 13.14 12.53 8.04
N ALA A 246 12.03 12.14 8.67
CA ALA A 246 10.78 12.90 8.68
C ALA A 246 10.61 13.82 9.91
N GLY A 247 11.50 13.69 10.91
CA GLY A 247 11.32 14.32 12.21
C GLY A 247 10.32 13.60 13.11
N GLU A 248 10.00 14.21 14.25
CA GLU A 248 8.91 13.70 15.08
C GLU A 248 7.60 13.80 14.28
N LEU A 249 6.93 12.67 14.13
CA LEU A 249 5.63 12.64 13.49
C LEU A 249 4.62 13.21 14.48
N ASP A 250 4.13 14.40 14.21
CA ASP A 250 3.03 14.97 14.98
C ASP A 250 1.84 14.04 14.89
N THR A 251 1.58 13.31 15.95
CA THR A 251 0.32 12.59 16.17
C THR A 251 -0.63 13.60 16.85
N PRO A 252 -1.40 14.39 16.10
CA PRO A 252 -2.35 15.27 16.72
C PRO A 252 -3.46 14.43 17.34
N CYS A 253 -3.69 14.71 18.60
CA CYS A 253 -4.87 14.36 19.33
C CYS A 253 -4.98 12.95 19.92
N ASN A 254 -4.76 12.89 21.23
CA ASN A 254 -5.19 11.82 22.15
C ASN A 254 -6.72 11.75 22.32
N LEU A 255 -7.51 12.07 21.32
CA LEU A 255 -8.96 11.98 21.40
C LEU A 255 -9.45 10.69 20.77
N ALA A 256 -9.92 9.77 21.63
CA ALA A 256 -10.62 8.54 21.25
C ALA A 256 -11.86 8.77 20.35
N SER A 257 -12.19 10.01 20.06
CA SER A 257 -13.35 10.44 19.26
C SER A 257 -13.04 10.71 17.78
N CYS A 258 -11.78 10.66 17.33
CA CYS A 258 -11.39 11.02 15.98
C CYS A 258 -11.15 9.82 15.05
N GLN A 259 -11.36 8.59 15.49
CA GLN A 259 -11.25 7.41 14.63
C GLN A 259 -12.59 7.09 13.96
N PRO A 260 -12.63 6.77 12.66
CA PRO A 260 -13.80 6.15 12.06
C PRO A 260 -14.06 4.80 12.77
N ARG A 261 -15.27 4.63 13.24
CA ARG A 261 -15.75 3.39 13.90
C ARG A 261 -15.86 2.26 12.91
#